data_c422059cfd4fbb935d99af4c24c3256c
#
_entry.id   c422059cfd4fbb935d99af4c24c3256c
#
_cell.length_a   1.000
_cell.length_b   1.000
_cell.length_c   1.000
_cell.angle_alpha   90.00
_cell.angle_beta   90.00
_cell.angle_gamma   90.00
#
_symmetry.space_group_name_H-M   'P 1'
#
loop_
_entity.id
_entity.type
_entity.pdbx_description
1 polymer ?
#
loop_
_entity_poly.entity_id
_entity_poly.type
_entity_poly.pdbx_seq_one_letter_code
_entity_poly.pdbx_strand_id
1 'polypeptide(L)'
;MSSNEWHVAIADLKAYVGGDVGPVGRASLESHVTDCAACRSVLAGLRPARREELWDRIADRIDVPRRPLRWSTTALTVSVSSPLLLGVTAALSVGLLISVAIAAMVGDGWAARVLLSGAPIAPAVGAAIAFRREVDPAGELAEATSLAAGRLPFLRSLVVSVCMFTTGAIASLITTIGWESITFWVLPASAMAAVVLAAATWVDPTHAAAVLTVGWGGAITVWSNRQRRMPPPIALDQLFTHRPAVQLLCVVVTISAGLICVRRRSAVPVWRTT
;
A
#
# COMPACT_ATOMS: atom_id res chain seq x y z
N MET A 1 44.00 39.64 13.92
CA MET A 1 44.47 38.41 13.27
C MET A 1 43.95 38.46 11.84
N SER A 2 44.82 38.85 10.88
CA SER A 2 44.50 38.89 9.46
C SER A 2 44.50 37.43 8.98
N SER A 3 43.34 36.87 8.80
CA SER A 3 43.19 35.61 8.11
C SER A 3 43.60 35.81 6.67
N ASN A 4 44.72 35.27 6.30
CA ASN A 4 45.14 35.14 4.90
C ASN A 4 44.23 34.06 4.27
N GLU A 5 42.92 34.35 4.21
CA GLU A 5 41.96 33.46 3.61
C GLU A 5 42.22 33.49 2.10
N TRP A 6 42.68 32.36 1.60
CA TRP A 6 42.83 32.18 0.17
C TRP A 6 41.45 32.22 -0.48
N HIS A 7 41.32 33.03 -1.54
CA HIS A 7 40.10 33.14 -2.33
C HIS A 7 40.34 32.70 -3.76
N VAL A 8 39.34 32.11 -4.37
CA VAL A 8 39.37 31.71 -5.77
C VAL A 8 39.41 32.95 -6.65
N ALA A 9 40.25 32.94 -7.69
CA ALA A 9 40.33 34.06 -8.64
C ALA A 9 38.98 34.24 -9.37
N ILE A 10 38.62 35.50 -9.60
CA ILE A 10 37.35 35.84 -10.30
C ILE A 10 37.31 35.23 -11.70
N ALA A 11 38.48 35.07 -12.36
CA ALA A 11 38.57 34.41 -13.66
C ALA A 11 38.11 32.95 -13.60
N ASP A 12 38.51 32.21 -12.55
CA ASP A 12 38.14 30.81 -12.36
C ASP A 12 36.64 30.66 -12.02
N LEU A 13 36.10 31.61 -11.22
CA LEU A 13 34.67 31.68 -10.94
C LEU A 13 33.84 31.95 -12.21
N LYS A 14 34.34 32.81 -13.11
CA LYS A 14 33.70 33.06 -14.41
C LYS A 14 33.75 31.84 -15.32
N ALA A 15 34.94 31.19 -15.40
CA ALA A 15 35.09 29.95 -16.16
C ALA A 15 34.15 28.82 -15.63
N TYR A 16 34.00 28.77 -14.30
CA TYR A 16 33.05 27.84 -13.67
C TYR A 16 31.59 28.11 -14.09
N VAL A 17 31.15 29.37 -14.10
CA VAL A 17 29.80 29.76 -14.54
C VAL A 17 29.63 29.48 -16.06
N GLY A 18 30.69 29.65 -16.85
CA GLY A 18 30.71 29.34 -18.29
C GLY A 18 30.72 27.85 -18.60
N GLY A 19 31.07 27.00 -17.61
CA GLY A 19 31.19 25.55 -17.82
C GLY A 19 32.56 25.09 -18.34
N ASP A 20 33.55 26.00 -18.39
CA ASP A 20 34.88 25.79 -19.00
C ASP A 20 35.90 25.19 -18.03
N VAL A 21 35.44 24.72 -16.85
CA VAL A 21 36.31 24.11 -15.84
C VAL A 21 36.21 22.61 -15.90
N GLY A 22 37.36 21.94 -15.96
CA GLY A 22 37.43 20.48 -15.93
C GLY A 22 36.90 19.84 -14.62
N PRO A 23 36.58 18.55 -14.59
CA PRO A 23 35.88 17.93 -13.48
C PRO A 23 36.60 18.04 -12.13
N VAL A 24 37.93 17.92 -12.11
CA VAL A 24 38.73 18.04 -10.89
C VAL A 24 38.75 19.50 -10.36
N GLY A 25 38.93 20.49 -11.25
CA GLY A 25 38.88 21.89 -10.89
C GLY A 25 37.48 22.30 -10.39
N ARG A 26 36.43 21.78 -11.01
CA ARG A 26 35.04 21.98 -10.59
C ARG A 26 34.79 21.47 -9.17
N ALA A 27 35.20 20.24 -8.86
CA ALA A 27 35.03 19.66 -7.52
C ALA A 27 35.78 20.47 -6.45
N SER A 28 37.02 20.88 -6.74
CA SER A 28 37.82 21.72 -5.83
C SER A 28 37.16 23.08 -5.58
N LEU A 29 36.63 23.70 -6.65
CA LEU A 29 35.98 25.00 -6.58
C LEU A 29 34.65 24.94 -5.81
N GLU A 30 33.86 23.90 -6.04
CA GLU A 30 32.60 23.62 -5.33
C GLU A 30 32.84 23.39 -3.83
N SER A 31 33.88 22.64 -3.48
CA SER A 31 34.30 22.46 -2.07
C SER A 31 34.63 23.78 -1.42
N HIS A 32 35.49 24.61 -2.05
CA HIS A 32 35.86 25.90 -1.49
C HIS A 32 34.66 26.85 -1.34
N VAL A 33 33.81 26.95 -2.36
CA VAL A 33 32.61 27.81 -2.34
C VAL A 33 31.61 27.36 -1.26
N THR A 34 31.58 26.09 -0.88
CA THR A 34 30.75 25.60 0.22
C THR A 34 31.14 26.24 1.55
N ASP A 35 32.43 26.45 1.78
CA ASP A 35 32.96 26.94 3.06
C ASP A 35 33.23 28.47 3.05
N CYS A 36 33.51 29.10 1.90
CA CYS A 36 33.85 30.50 1.79
C CYS A 36 32.65 31.39 1.42
N ALA A 37 32.16 32.21 2.37
CA ALA A 37 31.05 33.15 2.15
C ALA A 37 31.37 34.25 1.13
N ALA A 38 32.61 34.73 1.10
CA ALA A 38 33.06 35.78 0.15
C ALA A 38 32.99 35.27 -1.29
N CYS A 39 33.51 34.06 -1.57
CA CYS A 39 33.44 33.46 -2.91
C CYS A 39 32.03 33.13 -3.33
N ARG A 40 31.15 32.73 -2.39
CA ARG A 40 29.72 32.54 -2.68
C ARG A 40 29.02 33.81 -3.12
N SER A 41 29.30 34.94 -2.47
CA SER A 41 28.70 36.23 -2.82
C SER A 41 29.13 36.70 -4.21
N VAL A 42 30.42 36.54 -4.54
CA VAL A 42 30.96 36.87 -5.89
C VAL A 42 30.30 35.94 -6.94
N LEU A 43 30.23 34.65 -6.68
CA LEU A 43 29.61 33.69 -7.59
C LEU A 43 28.13 34.00 -7.82
N ALA A 44 27.40 34.42 -6.78
CA ALA A 44 25.99 34.80 -6.89
C ALA A 44 25.82 36.04 -7.80
N GLY A 45 26.76 37.00 -7.76
CA GLY A 45 26.72 38.14 -8.64
C GLY A 45 27.14 37.86 -10.09
N LEU A 46 27.90 36.78 -10.32
CA LEU A 46 28.32 36.38 -11.67
C LEU A 46 27.24 35.55 -12.42
N ARG A 47 26.27 35.00 -11.70
CA ARG A 47 25.16 34.25 -12.32
C ARG A 47 24.22 35.24 -13.02
N PRO A 48 23.97 35.08 -14.34
CA PRO A 48 23.01 35.93 -15.04
C PRO A 48 21.61 35.75 -14.41
N ALA A 49 20.76 36.77 -14.53
CA ALA A 49 19.38 36.82 -14.04
C ALA A 49 18.45 35.73 -14.60
N ARG A 50 18.99 34.78 -15.33
CA ARG A 50 18.36 33.59 -15.90
C ARG A 50 17.70 32.67 -14.86
N ARG A 51 17.90 32.94 -13.57
CA ARG A 51 17.37 32.13 -12.45
C ARG A 51 15.86 32.27 -12.36
N GLU A 52 15.32 33.44 -12.57
CA GLU A 52 13.89 33.71 -12.57
C GLU A 52 13.22 33.05 -13.76
N GLU A 53 13.76 33.24 -14.97
CA GLU A 53 13.23 32.55 -16.17
C GLU A 53 13.31 31.02 -16.11
N LEU A 54 14.33 30.48 -15.44
CA LEU A 54 14.42 29.02 -15.24
C LEU A 54 13.41 28.57 -14.22
N TRP A 55 13.22 29.34 -13.15
CA TRP A 55 12.22 29.04 -12.15
C TRP A 55 10.81 29.11 -12.72
N ASP A 56 10.49 30.14 -13.48
CA ASP A 56 9.21 30.29 -14.15
C ASP A 56 8.91 29.11 -15.09
N ARG A 57 9.91 28.68 -15.87
CA ARG A 57 9.78 27.50 -16.73
C ARG A 57 9.61 26.19 -15.96
N ILE A 58 10.22 26.08 -14.79
CA ILE A 58 10.05 24.92 -13.91
C ILE A 58 8.67 24.98 -13.26
N ALA A 59 8.25 26.15 -12.75
CA ALA A 59 6.94 26.37 -12.16
C ALA A 59 5.84 26.07 -13.17
N ASP A 60 5.95 26.60 -14.40
CA ASP A 60 4.99 26.31 -15.48
C ASP A 60 4.85 24.82 -15.79
N ARG A 61 5.95 24.04 -15.66
CA ARG A 61 5.90 22.59 -15.85
C ARG A 61 5.32 21.84 -14.65
N ILE A 62 5.52 22.37 -13.45
CA ILE A 62 4.97 21.77 -12.21
C ILE A 62 3.48 22.09 -12.09
N ASP A 63 3.10 23.33 -12.44
CA ASP A 63 1.74 23.85 -12.31
C ASP A 63 0.82 23.47 -13.49
N VAL A 64 1.36 22.81 -14.53
CA VAL A 64 0.49 22.24 -15.58
C VAL A 64 -0.60 21.41 -14.91
N PRO A 65 -1.89 21.78 -15.10
CA PRO A 65 -3.00 21.03 -14.51
C PRO A 65 -2.90 19.60 -14.95
N ARG A 66 -2.56 18.73 -14.00
CA ARG A 66 -2.41 17.30 -14.26
C ARG A 66 -3.74 16.81 -14.79
N ARG A 67 -3.74 16.37 -16.05
CA ARG A 67 -4.90 15.64 -16.59
C ARG A 67 -5.28 14.59 -15.57
N PRO A 68 -6.56 14.50 -15.16
CA PRO A 68 -6.98 13.47 -14.24
C PRO A 68 -6.47 12.15 -14.81
N LEU A 69 -5.69 11.44 -14.00
CA LEU A 69 -5.09 10.16 -14.40
C LEU A 69 -6.25 9.28 -14.83
N ARG A 70 -6.47 9.16 -16.15
CA ARG A 70 -7.35 8.12 -16.64
C ARG A 70 -6.80 6.84 -16.02
N TRP A 71 -7.70 6.02 -15.50
CA TRP A 71 -7.38 4.68 -14.98
C TRP A 71 -6.72 3.91 -16.11
N SER A 72 -5.48 4.27 -16.40
CA SER A 72 -4.73 3.72 -17.48
C SER A 72 -4.07 2.45 -16.97
N THR A 73 -3.91 1.52 -17.86
CA THR A 73 -3.13 0.29 -17.66
C THR A 73 -1.80 0.55 -16.95
N THR A 74 -1.22 1.73 -17.12
CA THR A 74 0.02 2.18 -16.47
C THR A 74 -0.09 2.27 -14.94
N ALA A 75 -1.21 2.75 -14.38
CA ALA A 75 -1.40 2.80 -12.93
C ALA A 75 -1.53 1.39 -12.33
N LEU A 76 -2.19 0.49 -13.05
CA LEU A 76 -2.28 -0.92 -12.69
C LEU A 76 -0.92 -1.62 -12.80
N THR A 77 -0.17 -1.40 -13.87
CA THR A 77 1.16 -2.01 -14.03
C THR A 77 2.14 -1.55 -12.95
N VAL A 78 2.14 -0.26 -12.60
CA VAL A 78 2.98 0.27 -11.51
C VAL A 78 2.54 -0.29 -10.15
N SER A 79 1.23 -0.51 -9.95
CA SER A 79 0.73 -1.09 -8.69
C SER A 79 1.13 -2.56 -8.53
N VAL A 80 1.26 -3.31 -9.62
CA VAL A 80 1.61 -4.74 -9.65
C VAL A 80 3.13 -4.97 -9.81
N SER A 81 3.93 -3.95 -10.09
CA SER A 81 5.36 -4.09 -10.40
C SER A 81 6.26 -4.49 -9.23
N SER A 82 5.75 -4.52 -8.00
CA SER A 82 6.53 -5.00 -6.85
C SER A 82 6.59 -6.55 -6.84
N PRO A 83 7.77 -7.16 -7.08
CA PRO A 83 7.91 -8.62 -7.09
C PRO A 83 7.63 -9.22 -5.71
N LEU A 84 7.92 -8.50 -4.63
CA LEU A 84 7.62 -8.94 -3.26
C LEU A 84 6.11 -8.99 -3.01
N LEU A 85 5.36 -7.98 -3.45
CA LEU A 85 3.91 -7.97 -3.31
C LEU A 85 3.27 -9.13 -4.10
N LEU A 86 3.74 -9.36 -5.33
CA LEU A 86 3.30 -10.50 -6.14
C LEU A 86 3.64 -11.84 -5.46
N GLY A 87 4.86 -11.98 -4.94
CA GLY A 87 5.30 -13.18 -4.22
C GLY A 87 4.44 -13.47 -3.00
N VAL A 88 4.19 -12.47 -2.16
CA VAL A 88 3.34 -12.62 -0.97
C VAL A 88 1.89 -12.93 -1.36
N THR A 89 1.35 -12.22 -2.36
CA THR A 89 -0.01 -12.48 -2.84
C THR A 89 -0.15 -13.89 -3.39
N ALA A 90 0.81 -14.35 -4.18
CA ALA A 90 0.86 -15.70 -4.70
C ALA A 90 0.98 -16.73 -3.57
N ALA A 91 1.85 -16.51 -2.59
CA ALA A 91 2.04 -17.40 -1.46
C ALA A 91 0.76 -17.55 -0.61
N LEU A 92 0.06 -16.45 -0.34
CA LEU A 92 -1.22 -16.48 0.37
C LEU A 92 -2.30 -17.21 -0.44
N SER A 93 -2.36 -16.96 -1.76
CA SER A 93 -3.32 -17.62 -2.65
C SER A 93 -3.08 -19.12 -2.74
N VAL A 94 -1.85 -19.51 -2.98
CA VAL A 94 -1.43 -20.93 -3.07
C VAL A 94 -1.62 -21.60 -1.72
N GLY A 95 -1.24 -20.95 -0.62
CA GLY A 95 -1.42 -21.46 0.74
C GLY A 95 -2.90 -21.74 1.06
N LEU A 96 -3.80 -20.84 0.70
CA LEU A 96 -5.24 -21.03 0.90
C LEU A 96 -5.75 -22.19 0.06
N LEU A 97 -5.42 -22.25 -1.24
CA LEU A 97 -5.84 -23.32 -2.14
C LEU A 97 -5.35 -24.69 -1.69
N ILE A 98 -4.08 -24.80 -1.32
CA ILE A 98 -3.50 -26.06 -0.81
C ILE A 98 -4.19 -26.46 0.49
N SER A 99 -4.41 -25.53 1.42
CA SER A 99 -5.07 -25.81 2.70
C SER A 99 -6.49 -26.33 2.51
N VAL A 100 -7.24 -25.73 1.58
CA VAL A 100 -8.61 -26.18 1.24
C VAL A 100 -8.57 -27.54 0.54
N ALA A 101 -7.63 -27.77 -0.38
CA ALA A 101 -7.50 -29.04 -1.10
C ALA A 101 -7.13 -30.19 -0.15
N ILE A 102 -6.18 -29.99 0.77
CA ILE A 102 -5.82 -30.98 1.79
C ILE A 102 -7.03 -31.27 2.70
N ALA A 103 -7.73 -30.23 3.13
CA ALA A 103 -8.90 -30.36 3.97
C ALA A 103 -10.03 -31.12 3.26
N ALA A 104 -10.19 -30.95 1.94
CA ALA A 104 -11.15 -31.69 1.12
C ALA A 104 -10.81 -33.19 1.05
N MET A 105 -9.54 -33.56 1.07
CA MET A 105 -9.13 -34.98 1.15
C MET A 105 -9.48 -35.63 2.48
N VAL A 106 -9.60 -34.86 3.56
CA VAL A 106 -10.00 -35.32 4.89
C VAL A 106 -11.54 -35.47 4.99
N GLY A 107 -12.25 -34.59 4.27
CA GLY A 107 -13.69 -34.56 4.17
C GLY A 107 -14.26 -33.18 3.93
N ASP A 108 -15.38 -33.12 3.26
CA ASP A 108 -16.01 -31.86 2.82
C ASP A 108 -16.28 -30.87 3.95
N GLY A 109 -16.64 -31.37 5.13
CA GLY A 109 -16.83 -30.50 6.30
C GLY A 109 -15.57 -29.80 6.78
N TRP A 110 -14.35 -30.35 6.55
CA TRP A 110 -13.09 -29.74 6.87
C TRP A 110 -12.69 -28.68 5.85
N ALA A 111 -12.90 -28.94 4.56
CA ALA A 111 -12.67 -27.98 3.49
C ALA A 111 -13.48 -26.69 3.72
N ALA A 112 -14.75 -26.84 4.06
CA ALA A 112 -15.62 -25.73 4.41
C ALA A 112 -15.10 -24.91 5.61
N ARG A 113 -14.66 -25.60 6.66
CA ARG A 113 -14.09 -24.92 7.85
C ARG A 113 -12.87 -24.11 7.51
N VAL A 114 -11.93 -24.69 6.77
CA VAL A 114 -10.69 -24.02 6.37
C VAL A 114 -11.02 -22.81 5.49
N LEU A 115 -11.90 -22.96 4.52
CA LEU A 115 -12.33 -21.89 3.65
C LEU A 115 -13.01 -20.75 4.43
N LEU A 116 -14.04 -21.06 5.22
CA LEU A 116 -14.81 -20.06 5.95
C LEU A 116 -14.01 -19.37 7.08
N SER A 117 -12.98 -20.03 7.61
CA SER A 117 -12.07 -19.40 8.58
C SER A 117 -10.98 -18.56 7.94
N GLY A 118 -10.41 -19.02 6.84
CA GLY A 118 -9.25 -18.38 6.19
C GLY A 118 -9.61 -17.33 5.16
N ALA A 119 -10.65 -17.57 4.35
CA ALA A 119 -11.01 -16.67 3.26
C ALA A 119 -11.35 -15.24 3.70
N PRO A 120 -12.02 -14.96 4.83
CA PRO A 120 -12.26 -13.62 5.30
C PRO A 120 -11.00 -12.89 5.76
N ILE A 121 -10.00 -13.62 6.25
CA ILE A 121 -8.75 -13.05 6.76
C ILE A 121 -7.81 -12.65 5.63
N ALA A 122 -7.75 -13.44 4.56
CA ALA A 122 -6.77 -13.27 3.49
C ALA A 122 -6.78 -11.87 2.83
N PRO A 123 -7.93 -11.26 2.45
CA PRO A 123 -7.97 -9.92 1.90
C PRO A 123 -7.54 -8.84 2.90
N ALA A 124 -7.85 -9.01 4.19
CA ALA A 124 -7.48 -8.06 5.24
C ALA A 124 -5.96 -8.05 5.49
N VAL A 125 -5.35 -9.24 5.57
CA VAL A 125 -3.89 -9.40 5.71
C VAL A 125 -3.18 -8.90 4.45
N GLY A 126 -3.68 -9.27 3.27
CA GLY A 126 -3.13 -8.81 2.00
C GLY A 126 -3.18 -7.28 1.85
N ALA A 127 -4.30 -6.67 2.25
CA ALA A 127 -4.42 -5.21 2.27
C ALA A 127 -3.39 -4.58 3.22
N ALA A 128 -3.20 -5.12 4.43
CA ALA A 128 -2.22 -4.61 5.38
C ALA A 128 -0.78 -4.69 4.85
N ILE A 129 -0.41 -5.80 4.21
CA ILE A 129 0.92 -5.99 3.63
C ILE A 129 1.18 -4.99 2.49
N ALA A 130 0.15 -4.64 1.70
CA ALA A 130 0.28 -3.68 0.61
C ALA A 130 0.68 -2.26 1.07
N PHE A 131 0.48 -1.94 2.36
CA PHE A 131 0.91 -0.67 2.96
C PHE A 131 2.34 -0.69 3.51
N ARG A 132 3.00 -1.84 3.57
CA ARG A 132 4.37 -1.93 4.10
C ARG A 132 5.38 -1.41 3.08
N ARG A 133 6.28 -0.53 3.53
CA ARG A 133 7.36 0.03 2.68
C ARG A 133 8.34 -1.03 2.23
N GLU A 134 8.60 -2.03 3.05
CA GLU A 134 9.54 -3.11 2.76
C GLU A 134 9.17 -3.90 1.50
N VAL A 135 7.89 -3.86 1.13
CA VAL A 135 7.36 -4.53 -0.07
C VAL A 135 7.62 -3.70 -1.35
N ASP A 136 8.06 -2.45 -1.20
CA ASP A 136 8.31 -1.55 -2.33
C ASP A 136 9.71 -0.95 -2.30
N PRO A 137 10.70 -1.59 -2.94
CA PRO A 137 12.05 -1.04 -3.06
C PRO A 137 12.10 0.29 -3.84
N ALA A 138 11.08 0.59 -4.65
CA ALA A 138 10.94 1.87 -5.36
C ALA A 138 10.07 2.89 -4.60
N GLY A 139 9.68 2.60 -3.36
CA GLY A 139 8.79 3.44 -2.55
C GLY A 139 9.32 4.85 -2.37
N GLU A 140 10.63 5.01 -2.17
CA GLU A 140 11.27 6.33 -2.03
C GLU A 140 11.16 7.17 -3.32
N LEU A 141 11.32 6.53 -4.48
CA LEU A 141 11.13 7.21 -5.77
C LEU A 141 9.65 7.52 -6.02
N ALA A 142 8.77 6.64 -5.60
CA ALA A 142 7.34 6.86 -5.69
C ALA A 142 6.88 8.02 -4.80
N GLU A 143 7.47 8.22 -3.63
CA GLU A 143 7.19 9.34 -2.73
C GLU A 143 7.52 10.70 -3.36
N ALA A 144 8.53 10.77 -4.21
CA ALA A 144 8.87 11.97 -4.95
C ALA A 144 7.85 12.31 -6.06
N THR A 145 6.92 11.39 -6.37
CA THR A 145 5.90 11.62 -7.39
C THR A 145 4.55 11.98 -6.77
N SER A 146 3.76 12.72 -7.50
CA SER A 146 2.39 13.08 -7.07
C SER A 146 1.42 11.89 -6.97
N LEU A 147 1.81 10.73 -7.47
CA LEU A 147 1.06 9.48 -7.35
C LEU A 147 1.21 8.87 -5.95
N ALA A 148 2.32 9.18 -5.26
CA ALA A 148 2.66 8.62 -3.97
C ALA A 148 1.77 9.12 -2.82
N ALA A 149 1.14 10.28 -2.95
CA ALA A 149 0.30 10.86 -1.89
C ALA A 149 -0.92 9.99 -1.55
N GLY A 150 -0.67 8.81 -0.97
CA GLY A 150 -1.67 7.89 -0.44
C GLY A 150 -2.42 7.04 -1.48
N ARG A 151 -2.29 7.31 -2.79
CA ARG A 151 -3.07 6.57 -3.81
C ARG A 151 -2.48 5.20 -4.15
N LEU A 152 -1.16 5.10 -4.19
CA LEU A 152 -0.47 3.88 -4.59
C LEU A 152 -0.71 2.71 -3.62
N PRO A 153 -0.59 2.87 -2.28
CA PRO A 153 -0.92 1.80 -1.35
C PRO A 153 -2.37 1.33 -1.45
N PHE A 154 -3.32 2.25 -1.66
CA PHE A 154 -4.73 1.88 -1.85
C PHE A 154 -4.96 1.09 -3.14
N LEU A 155 -4.32 1.47 -4.25
CA LEU A 155 -4.43 0.71 -5.49
C LEU A 155 -3.82 -0.69 -5.35
N ARG A 156 -2.67 -0.80 -4.68
CA ARG A 156 -2.04 -2.09 -4.38
C ARG A 156 -2.93 -2.97 -3.52
N SER A 157 -3.48 -2.42 -2.44
CA SER A 157 -4.39 -3.16 -1.56
C SER A 157 -5.65 -3.59 -2.28
N LEU A 158 -6.17 -2.78 -3.22
CA LEU A 158 -7.31 -3.15 -4.05
C LEU A 158 -6.96 -4.34 -4.96
N VAL A 159 -5.80 -4.29 -5.65
CA VAL A 159 -5.34 -5.40 -6.51
C VAL A 159 -5.19 -6.69 -5.70
N VAL A 160 -4.49 -6.61 -4.55
CA VAL A 160 -4.31 -7.76 -3.66
C VAL A 160 -5.65 -8.30 -3.18
N SER A 161 -6.58 -7.42 -2.77
CA SER A 161 -7.91 -7.82 -2.34
C SER A 161 -8.69 -8.54 -3.46
N VAL A 162 -8.66 -8.01 -4.68
CA VAL A 162 -9.30 -8.68 -5.84
C VAL A 162 -8.68 -10.05 -6.09
N CYS A 163 -7.36 -10.19 -6.02
CA CYS A 163 -6.68 -11.49 -6.15
C CYS A 163 -7.13 -12.47 -5.04
N MET A 164 -7.24 -12.00 -3.79
CA MET A 164 -7.68 -12.83 -2.67
C MET A 164 -9.15 -13.25 -2.79
N PHE A 165 -10.03 -12.33 -3.22
CA PHE A 165 -11.43 -12.66 -3.49
C PHE A 165 -11.58 -13.68 -4.62
N THR A 166 -10.80 -13.52 -5.72
CA THR A 166 -10.80 -14.50 -6.82
C THR A 166 -10.30 -15.86 -6.35
N THR A 167 -9.22 -15.88 -5.55
CA THR A 167 -8.69 -17.13 -4.96
C THR A 167 -9.72 -17.81 -4.06
N GLY A 168 -10.38 -17.06 -3.20
CA GLY A 168 -11.46 -17.58 -2.34
C GLY A 168 -12.64 -18.11 -3.15
N ALA A 169 -13.02 -17.44 -4.24
CA ALA A 169 -14.06 -17.92 -5.14
C ALA A 169 -13.67 -19.24 -5.82
N ILE A 170 -12.42 -19.34 -6.31
CA ILE A 170 -11.89 -20.59 -6.88
C ILE A 170 -11.90 -21.71 -5.81
N ALA A 171 -11.44 -21.40 -4.60
CA ALA A 171 -11.45 -22.34 -3.50
C ALA A 171 -12.87 -22.81 -3.15
N SER A 172 -13.88 -21.94 -3.24
CA SER A 172 -15.28 -22.28 -3.04
C SER A 172 -15.81 -23.29 -4.08
N LEU A 173 -15.29 -23.23 -5.32
CA LEU A 173 -15.66 -24.19 -6.37
C LEU A 173 -15.07 -25.58 -6.14
N ILE A 174 -13.95 -25.68 -5.41
CA ILE A 174 -13.31 -26.95 -5.06
C ILE A 174 -14.11 -27.64 -3.92
N THR A 175 -14.82 -26.85 -3.11
CA THR A 175 -15.63 -27.37 -2.03
C THR A 175 -17.02 -27.79 -2.52
N THR A 176 -17.56 -28.88 -2.00
CA THR A 176 -18.91 -29.37 -2.38
C THR A 176 -20.07 -28.52 -1.84
N ILE A 177 -19.75 -27.44 -1.10
CA ILE A 177 -20.75 -26.56 -0.48
C ILE A 177 -21.49 -25.68 -1.50
N GLY A 178 -21.01 -25.67 -2.74
CA GLY A 178 -21.64 -24.91 -3.81
C GLY A 178 -21.36 -23.40 -3.73
N TRP A 179 -21.82 -22.69 -4.72
CA TRP A 179 -21.55 -21.26 -4.87
C TRP A 179 -22.33 -20.36 -3.89
N GLU A 180 -23.35 -20.91 -3.23
CA GLU A 180 -24.06 -20.23 -2.15
C GLU A 180 -23.13 -19.87 -0.98
N SER A 181 -22.05 -20.64 -0.77
CA SER A 181 -21.03 -20.37 0.25
C SER A 181 -20.26 -19.09 0.00
N ILE A 182 -20.22 -18.55 -1.22
CA ILE A 182 -19.51 -17.34 -1.56
C ILE A 182 -20.03 -16.15 -0.75
N THR A 183 -21.35 -16.06 -0.58
CA THR A 183 -21.97 -14.95 0.17
C THR A 183 -21.58 -14.96 1.64
N PHE A 184 -21.29 -16.12 2.22
CA PHE A 184 -20.98 -16.27 3.64
C PHE A 184 -19.60 -15.73 4.03
N TRP A 185 -18.61 -15.84 3.16
CA TRP A 185 -17.28 -15.35 3.46
C TRP A 185 -16.96 -14.01 2.79
N VAL A 186 -17.57 -13.69 1.65
CA VAL A 186 -17.31 -12.42 0.93
C VAL A 186 -17.74 -11.20 1.73
N LEU A 187 -18.90 -11.25 2.39
CA LEU A 187 -19.38 -10.15 3.21
C LEU A 187 -18.46 -9.85 4.41
N PRO A 188 -18.10 -10.80 5.27
CA PRO A 188 -17.15 -10.53 6.34
C PRO A 188 -15.75 -10.19 5.83
N ALA A 189 -15.31 -10.82 4.72
CA ALA A 189 -14.03 -10.49 4.10
C ALA A 189 -13.97 -9.03 3.63
N SER A 190 -15.02 -8.55 2.95
CA SER A 190 -15.11 -7.16 2.51
C SER A 190 -15.16 -6.19 3.68
N ALA A 191 -15.89 -6.52 4.74
CA ALA A 191 -15.95 -5.70 5.95
C ALA A 191 -14.58 -5.62 6.64
N MET A 192 -13.88 -6.75 6.80
CA MET A 192 -12.55 -6.80 7.42
C MET A 192 -11.52 -6.02 6.59
N ALA A 193 -11.47 -6.23 5.27
CA ALA A 193 -10.58 -5.51 4.38
C ALA A 193 -10.85 -3.99 4.42
N ALA A 194 -12.12 -3.59 4.37
CA ALA A 194 -12.51 -2.19 4.45
C ALA A 194 -12.14 -1.53 5.79
N VAL A 195 -12.29 -2.26 6.91
CA VAL A 195 -11.86 -1.79 8.23
C VAL A 195 -10.34 -1.60 8.30
N VAL A 196 -9.56 -2.55 7.77
CA VAL A 196 -8.09 -2.41 7.70
C VAL A 196 -7.70 -1.18 6.88
N LEU A 197 -8.34 -0.98 5.72
CA LEU A 197 -8.10 0.19 4.87
C LEU A 197 -8.47 1.50 5.57
N ALA A 198 -9.58 1.53 6.27
CA ALA A 198 -9.98 2.69 7.06
C ALA A 198 -9.01 2.94 8.22
N ALA A 199 -8.67 1.89 8.97
CA ALA A 199 -7.73 1.96 10.09
C ALA A 199 -6.35 2.44 9.66
N ALA A 200 -5.89 2.10 8.44
CA ALA A 200 -4.63 2.56 7.86
C ALA A 200 -4.51 4.10 7.79
N THR A 201 -5.61 4.83 7.93
CA THR A 201 -5.60 6.30 8.00
C THR A 201 -5.22 6.86 9.38
N TRP A 202 -5.17 6.04 10.43
CA TRP A 202 -4.86 6.45 11.82
C TRP A 202 -3.80 5.58 12.49
N VAL A 203 -3.81 4.29 12.24
CA VAL A 203 -2.93 3.30 12.88
C VAL A 203 -2.26 2.42 11.84
N ASP A 204 -1.17 1.76 12.24
CA ASP A 204 -0.51 0.78 11.38
C ASP A 204 -1.51 -0.31 10.95
N PRO A 205 -1.73 -0.50 9.64
CA PRO A 205 -2.66 -1.48 9.11
C PRO A 205 -2.34 -2.92 9.55
N THR A 206 -1.09 -3.21 9.87
CA THR A 206 -0.65 -4.53 10.36
C THR A 206 -1.28 -4.85 11.72
N HIS A 207 -1.31 -3.86 12.63
CA HIS A 207 -1.97 -4.03 13.93
C HIS A 207 -3.48 -4.22 13.77
N ALA A 208 -4.11 -3.41 12.90
CA ALA A 208 -5.53 -3.55 12.62
C ALA A 208 -5.87 -4.94 12.05
N ALA A 209 -5.07 -5.43 11.10
CA ALA A 209 -5.24 -6.75 10.53
C ALA A 209 -5.02 -7.87 11.56
N ALA A 210 -4.01 -7.73 12.44
CA ALA A 210 -3.74 -8.69 13.51
C ALA A 210 -4.92 -8.79 14.49
N VAL A 211 -5.43 -7.66 14.96
CA VAL A 211 -6.58 -7.61 15.87
C VAL A 211 -7.82 -8.25 15.24
N LEU A 212 -8.11 -7.93 13.98
CA LEU A 212 -9.25 -8.52 13.26
C LEU A 212 -9.07 -10.03 13.04
N THR A 213 -7.86 -10.48 12.72
CA THR A 213 -7.55 -11.90 12.53
C THR A 213 -7.74 -12.69 13.83
N VAL A 214 -7.21 -12.17 14.95
CA VAL A 214 -7.37 -12.79 16.28
C VAL A 214 -8.83 -12.76 16.70
N GLY A 215 -9.52 -11.63 16.51
CA GLY A 215 -10.94 -11.49 16.84
C GLY A 215 -11.81 -12.46 16.04
N TRP A 216 -11.57 -12.59 14.73
CA TRP A 216 -12.29 -13.53 13.87
C TRP A 216 -12.03 -14.98 14.26
N GLY A 217 -10.75 -15.37 14.45
CA GLY A 217 -10.37 -16.71 14.90
C GLY A 217 -10.98 -17.05 16.25
N GLY A 218 -10.97 -16.11 17.19
CA GLY A 218 -11.61 -16.24 18.50
C GLY A 218 -13.12 -16.42 18.39
N ALA A 219 -13.80 -15.63 17.56
CA ALA A 219 -15.24 -15.75 17.33
C ALA A 219 -15.61 -17.12 16.77
N ILE A 220 -14.86 -17.62 15.77
CA ILE A 220 -15.09 -18.96 15.20
C ILE A 220 -14.87 -20.06 16.24
N THR A 221 -13.81 -19.98 17.04
CA THR A 221 -13.50 -21.01 18.06
C THR A 221 -14.54 -21.04 19.17
N VAL A 222 -14.94 -19.87 19.69
CA VAL A 222 -16.00 -19.77 20.72
C VAL A 222 -17.33 -20.28 20.18
N TRP A 223 -17.67 -19.94 18.93
CA TRP A 223 -18.88 -20.39 18.30
C TRP A 223 -18.87 -21.91 18.07
N SER A 224 -17.79 -22.48 17.54
CA SER A 224 -17.65 -23.92 17.31
C SER A 224 -17.70 -24.73 18.61
N ASN A 225 -17.14 -24.20 19.70
CA ASN A 225 -17.20 -24.84 21.02
C ASN A 225 -18.62 -24.84 21.64
N ARG A 226 -19.39 -23.76 21.42
CA ARG A 226 -20.79 -23.70 21.89
C ARG A 226 -21.68 -24.69 21.15
N GLN A 227 -21.34 -25.02 19.92
CA GLN A 227 -22.14 -25.93 19.07
C GLN A 227 -21.49 -27.30 18.89
N ARG A 228 -20.84 -27.84 19.93
CA ARG A 228 -20.17 -29.18 19.90
C ARG A 228 -21.05 -30.34 19.35
N ARG A 229 -22.35 -30.15 19.21
CA ARG A 229 -23.30 -31.12 18.69
C ARG A 229 -23.66 -30.91 17.21
N MET A 230 -23.25 -29.82 16.57
CA MET A 230 -23.51 -29.53 15.16
C MET A 230 -22.22 -29.46 14.36
N PRO A 231 -22.15 -30.03 13.16
CA PRO A 231 -20.99 -29.85 12.28
C PRO A 231 -20.82 -28.33 11.97
N PRO A 232 -19.60 -27.79 12.05
CA PRO A 232 -19.32 -26.36 11.91
C PRO A 232 -19.80 -25.67 10.63
N PRO A 233 -19.88 -26.31 9.46
CA PRO A 233 -20.45 -25.67 8.28
C PRO A 233 -21.90 -25.26 8.47
N ILE A 234 -22.70 -26.08 9.13
CA ILE A 234 -24.11 -25.77 9.42
C ILE A 234 -24.23 -24.64 10.44
N ALA A 235 -23.29 -24.57 11.39
CA ALA A 235 -23.27 -23.51 12.40
C ALA A 235 -22.93 -22.14 11.81
N LEU A 236 -21.97 -22.08 10.87
CA LEU A 236 -21.60 -20.83 10.18
C LEU A 236 -22.69 -20.42 9.18
N ASP A 237 -23.29 -21.37 8.49
CA ASP A 237 -24.44 -21.15 7.63
C ASP A 237 -25.59 -20.49 8.42
N GLN A 238 -25.97 -21.06 9.56
CA GLN A 238 -27.01 -20.47 10.42
C GLN A 238 -26.67 -19.06 10.93
N LEU A 239 -25.38 -18.76 11.17
CA LEU A 239 -24.98 -17.44 11.62
C LEU A 239 -25.16 -16.37 10.54
N PHE A 240 -24.81 -16.70 9.30
CA PHE A 240 -24.81 -15.73 8.19
C PHE A 240 -26.09 -15.78 7.36
N THR A 241 -26.69 -16.95 7.15
CA THR A 241 -27.89 -17.12 6.31
C THR A 241 -29.16 -16.75 7.04
N HIS A 242 -29.28 -17.13 8.32
CA HIS A 242 -30.50 -16.90 9.07
C HIS A 242 -30.51 -15.64 9.93
N ARG A 243 -29.44 -14.81 9.87
CA ARG A 243 -29.37 -13.54 10.58
C ARG A 243 -29.09 -12.37 9.64
N PRO A 244 -30.12 -11.83 8.99
CA PRO A 244 -29.95 -10.69 8.07
C PRO A 244 -29.31 -9.48 8.76
N ALA A 245 -29.43 -9.39 10.09
CA ALA A 245 -28.75 -8.33 10.86
C ALA A 245 -27.23 -8.40 10.76
N VAL A 246 -26.63 -9.59 10.71
CA VAL A 246 -25.16 -9.74 10.57
C VAL A 246 -24.72 -9.34 9.17
N GLN A 247 -25.47 -9.72 8.15
CA GLN A 247 -25.19 -9.32 6.76
C GLN A 247 -25.31 -7.80 6.59
N LEU A 248 -26.37 -7.19 7.11
CA LEU A 248 -26.55 -5.74 7.13
C LEU A 248 -25.41 -5.05 7.86
N LEU A 249 -24.99 -5.56 9.01
CA LEU A 249 -23.85 -5.02 9.74
C LEU A 249 -22.58 -5.03 8.89
N CYS A 250 -22.26 -6.13 8.22
CA CYS A 250 -21.09 -6.22 7.33
C CYS A 250 -21.19 -5.19 6.19
N VAL A 251 -22.35 -5.04 5.58
CA VAL A 251 -22.57 -4.05 4.51
C VAL A 251 -22.39 -2.62 5.05
N VAL A 252 -22.99 -2.29 6.19
CA VAL A 252 -22.87 -0.96 6.82
C VAL A 252 -21.42 -0.67 7.17
N VAL A 253 -20.71 -1.62 7.76
CA VAL A 253 -19.28 -1.49 8.09
C VAL A 253 -18.45 -1.27 6.82
N THR A 254 -18.70 -2.03 5.75
CA THR A 254 -17.98 -1.88 4.48
C THR A 254 -18.21 -0.49 3.88
N ILE A 255 -19.45 -0.03 3.82
CA ILE A 255 -19.80 1.29 3.27
C ILE A 255 -19.20 2.40 4.13
N SER A 256 -19.35 2.33 5.46
CA SER A 256 -18.81 3.34 6.38
C SER A 256 -17.31 3.45 6.29
N ALA A 257 -16.60 2.31 6.29
CA ALA A 257 -15.15 2.25 6.14
C ALA A 257 -14.71 2.78 4.77
N GLY A 258 -15.43 2.43 3.70
CA GLY A 258 -15.18 2.95 2.36
C GLY A 258 -15.33 4.48 2.28
N LEU A 259 -16.38 5.04 2.88
CA LEU A 259 -16.60 6.49 2.96
C LEU A 259 -15.47 7.19 3.75
N ILE A 260 -15.02 6.61 4.85
CA ILE A 260 -13.89 7.11 5.62
C ILE A 260 -12.62 7.12 4.76
N CYS A 261 -12.33 6.03 4.05
CA CYS A 261 -11.19 5.95 3.14
C CYS A 261 -11.24 7.04 2.05
N VAL A 262 -12.39 7.23 1.42
CA VAL A 262 -12.56 8.26 0.37
C VAL A 262 -12.35 9.66 0.93
N ARG A 263 -12.89 9.95 2.12
CA ARG A 263 -12.75 11.28 2.76
C ARG A 263 -11.32 11.55 3.25
N ARG A 264 -10.61 10.52 3.71
CA ARG A 264 -9.28 10.65 4.33
C ARG A 264 -8.12 10.20 3.45
N ARG A 265 -8.34 9.81 2.21
CA ARG A 265 -7.30 9.32 1.29
C ARG A 265 -6.08 10.24 1.12
N SER A 266 -6.25 11.53 1.38
CA SER A 266 -5.15 12.52 1.33
C SER A 266 -4.36 12.64 2.64
N ALA A 267 -4.83 12.01 3.72
CA ALA A 267 -4.25 12.11 5.06
C ALA A 267 -3.56 10.80 5.51
N VAL A 268 -3.31 9.86 4.60
CA VAL A 268 -2.69 8.57 4.94
C VAL A 268 -1.23 8.79 5.33
N PRO A 269 -0.84 8.56 6.58
CA PRO A 269 0.55 8.63 6.99
C PRO A 269 1.33 7.46 6.37
N VAL A 270 2.57 7.71 6.01
CA VAL A 270 3.46 6.63 5.56
C VAL A 270 4.04 5.98 6.81
N TRP A 271 3.59 4.76 7.10
CA TRP A 271 4.02 4.01 8.27
C TRP A 271 5.47 3.53 8.12
N ARG A 272 6.34 3.98 9.03
CA ARG A 272 7.69 3.45 9.19
C ARG A 272 7.63 2.40 10.29
N THR A 273 8.10 1.20 10.03
CA THR A 273 8.42 0.24 11.09
C THR A 273 9.66 0.79 11.80
N THR A 274 9.51 1.21 13.04
CA THR A 274 10.62 1.50 13.95
C THR A 274 11.23 0.20 14.44
#